data_7d5b93089a44b5ecffa020038278d20e
#
_entry.id   7d5b93089a44b5ecffa020038278d20e
#
_cell.length_a   1.000
_cell.length_b   1.000
_cell.length_c   1.000
_cell.angle_alpha   90.00
_cell.angle_beta   90.00
_cell.angle_gamma   90.00
#
_symmetry.space_group_name_H-M   'P 1'
#
loop_
_entity.id
_entity.type
_entity.pdbx_description
1 polymer ?
#
loop_
_entity_poly.entity_id
_entity_poly.type
_entity_poly.pdbx_seq_one_letter_code
_entity_poly.pdbx_strand_id
1 'polypeptide(L)'
;GAITVAAPAVAGTNTLTLPASTGTVLTDTAPKAGNVLQVVHYLWQSNVSTTSTSYVDSGITATITPSSTSSKILVIGSANAVFTAAVNTGVRIGLFNGATELTTPAFYAGYDTASTDNQRNVPFSNLHSPSSTSAQTYIIKFYRNTGSGSVAIGANDSNSFITLMEIAG
;
A
#
# COMPACT_ATOMS: atom_id res chain seq x y z
N GLY A 1 21.52 -36.89 2.21
CA GLY A 1 20.75 -36.35 3.32
C GLY A 1 19.43 -37.10 3.50
N ALA A 2 18.97 -37.27 4.71
CA ALA A 2 17.65 -37.84 5.03
C ALA A 2 16.67 -36.73 5.36
N ILE A 3 15.42 -36.85 4.89
CA ILE A 3 14.30 -36.02 5.32
C ILE A 3 13.48 -36.84 6.29
N THR A 4 13.29 -36.31 7.51
CA THR A 4 12.44 -36.95 8.51
C THR A 4 11.09 -36.23 8.52
N VAL A 5 10.00 -36.96 8.25
CA VAL A 5 8.64 -36.46 8.44
C VAL A 5 8.19 -37.00 9.80
N ALA A 6 8.08 -36.14 10.80
CA ALA A 6 7.63 -36.50 12.14
C ALA A 6 6.20 -35.98 12.37
N ALA A 7 5.31 -36.84 12.84
CA ALA A 7 4.00 -36.44 13.34
C ALA A 7 4.15 -35.81 14.73
N PRO A 8 3.37 -34.76 15.05
CA PRO A 8 3.31 -34.25 16.45
C PRO A 8 2.77 -35.32 17.41
N ALA A 9 3.08 -35.19 18.70
CA ALA A 9 2.69 -36.16 19.72
C ALA A 9 1.17 -36.43 19.79
N VAL A 10 0.34 -35.51 19.32
CA VAL A 10 -1.11 -35.62 19.16
C VAL A 10 -1.48 -35.26 17.74
N ALA A 11 -1.31 -36.20 16.79
CA ALA A 11 -1.50 -35.93 15.36
C ALA A 11 -2.95 -36.13 14.88
N GLY A 12 -3.81 -36.80 15.66
CA GLY A 12 -5.14 -37.23 15.18
C GLY A 12 -5.04 -38.08 13.91
N THR A 13 -6.11 -38.14 13.12
CA THR A 13 -6.17 -38.84 11.80
C THR A 13 -5.86 -37.87 10.68
N ASN A 14 -4.65 -37.37 10.60
CA ASN A 14 -4.23 -36.48 9.51
C ASN A 14 -3.56 -37.28 8.37
N THR A 15 -4.01 -37.08 7.15
CA THR A 15 -3.41 -37.67 5.95
C THR A 15 -2.63 -36.60 5.18
N LEU A 16 -1.33 -36.80 4.97
CA LEU A 16 -0.52 -36.00 4.06
C LEU A 16 -0.48 -36.75 2.72
N THR A 17 -1.18 -36.21 1.71
CA THR A 17 -1.10 -36.74 0.34
C THR A 17 -0.06 -35.94 -0.44
N LEU A 18 1.01 -36.63 -0.85
CA LEU A 18 2.01 -36.02 -1.74
C LEU A 18 1.51 -36.12 -3.20
N PRO A 19 1.76 -35.07 -4.03
CA PRO A 19 1.41 -35.11 -5.44
C PRO A 19 2.16 -36.23 -6.17
N ALA A 20 1.52 -36.89 -7.12
CA ALA A 20 2.12 -37.93 -7.94
C ALA A 20 3.16 -37.38 -8.96
N SER A 21 3.27 -36.07 -9.08
CA SER A 21 4.24 -35.38 -9.93
C SER A 21 5.45 -34.90 -9.15
N THR A 22 6.59 -34.76 -9.83
CA THR A 22 7.76 -34.11 -9.24
C THR A 22 7.45 -32.68 -8.86
N GLY A 23 7.65 -32.32 -7.60
CA GLY A 23 7.36 -30.99 -7.08
C GLY A 23 8.25 -30.66 -5.88
N THR A 24 8.26 -29.39 -5.50
CA THR A 24 8.95 -28.90 -4.31
C THR A 24 7.92 -28.64 -3.21
N VAL A 25 8.14 -29.24 -2.05
CA VAL A 25 7.37 -28.85 -0.83
C VAL A 25 7.91 -27.52 -0.37
N LEU A 26 7.05 -26.50 -0.41
CA LEU A 26 7.40 -25.17 0.08
C LEU A 26 7.32 -25.17 1.61
N THR A 27 8.30 -24.55 2.23
CA THR A 27 8.33 -24.33 3.68
C THR A 27 8.25 -22.83 3.95
N ASP A 28 7.90 -22.46 5.18
CA ASP A 28 7.89 -21.07 5.65
C ASP A 28 9.30 -20.44 5.63
N THR A 29 10.34 -21.25 5.74
CA THR A 29 11.76 -20.81 5.72
C THR A 29 12.35 -20.73 4.32
N ALA A 30 11.70 -21.30 3.31
CA ALA A 30 12.14 -21.29 1.91
C ALA A 30 10.96 -21.13 0.95
N PRO A 31 10.28 -19.96 0.98
CA PRO A 31 9.18 -19.69 0.08
C PRO A 31 9.69 -19.58 -1.36
N LYS A 32 8.85 -19.97 -2.32
CA LYS A 32 9.14 -19.77 -3.73
C LYS A 32 9.03 -18.27 -4.07
N ALA A 33 9.96 -17.77 -4.90
CA ALA A 33 9.87 -16.41 -5.43
C ALA A 33 8.47 -16.13 -6.04
N GLY A 34 7.90 -14.99 -5.71
CA GLY A 34 6.55 -14.60 -6.11
C GLY A 34 5.44 -15.00 -5.13
N ASN A 35 5.72 -15.83 -4.11
CA ASN A 35 4.71 -16.12 -3.09
C ASN A 35 4.42 -14.89 -2.23
N VAL A 36 3.14 -14.70 -1.87
CA VAL A 36 2.75 -13.71 -0.86
C VAL A 36 3.08 -14.28 0.52
N LEU A 37 3.91 -13.58 1.29
CA LEU A 37 4.38 -14.01 2.61
C LEU A 37 3.54 -13.42 3.74
N GLN A 38 3.14 -12.16 3.61
CA GLN A 38 2.27 -11.47 4.56
C GLN A 38 1.46 -10.38 3.88
N VAL A 39 0.34 -10.02 4.49
CA VAL A 39 -0.53 -8.93 4.04
C VAL A 39 -0.85 -8.03 5.22
N VAL A 40 -0.70 -6.73 5.03
CA VAL A 40 -1.11 -5.70 5.98
C VAL A 40 -2.14 -4.81 5.28
N HIS A 41 -3.30 -4.62 5.90
CA HIS A 41 -4.35 -3.76 5.38
C HIS A 41 -4.73 -2.71 6.42
N TYR A 42 -4.88 -1.48 5.96
CA TYR A 42 -5.35 -0.38 6.79
C TYR A 42 -6.48 0.37 6.07
N LEU A 43 -7.62 0.46 6.75
CA LEU A 43 -8.76 1.27 6.34
C LEU A 43 -8.69 2.60 7.07
N TRP A 44 -8.69 3.68 6.33
CA TRP A 44 -8.65 5.05 6.85
C TRP A 44 -10.00 5.74 6.64
N GLN A 45 -10.56 6.26 7.73
CA GLN A 45 -11.86 6.91 7.77
C GLN A 45 -11.70 8.26 8.49
N SER A 46 -11.35 9.27 7.76
CA SER A 46 -11.21 10.63 8.28
C SER A 46 -11.23 11.64 7.13
N ASN A 47 -11.16 12.92 7.46
CA ASN A 47 -11.00 14.00 6.50
C ASN A 47 -9.76 14.81 6.88
N VAL A 48 -8.90 15.03 5.92
CA VAL A 48 -7.75 15.93 6.08
C VAL A 48 -7.70 16.91 4.92
N SER A 49 -7.49 18.20 5.24
CA SER A 49 -7.41 19.27 4.26
C SER A 49 -6.14 20.10 4.46
N THR A 50 -5.68 20.71 3.36
CA THR A 50 -4.52 21.59 3.39
C THR A 50 -4.59 22.68 2.34
N THR A 51 -3.93 23.80 2.60
CA THR A 51 -3.61 24.84 1.61
C THR A 51 -2.14 24.85 1.25
N SER A 52 -1.35 23.93 1.83
CA SER A 52 0.09 23.81 1.60
C SER A 52 0.39 23.53 0.13
N THR A 53 1.46 24.11 -0.37
CA THR A 53 2.06 23.82 -1.69
C THR A 53 3.22 22.81 -1.58
N SER A 54 3.44 22.26 -0.40
CA SER A 54 4.37 21.17 -0.11
C SER A 54 3.61 19.98 0.47
N TYR A 55 4.14 18.78 0.29
CA TYR A 55 3.52 17.54 0.77
C TYR A 55 3.19 17.58 2.26
N VAL A 56 1.97 17.23 2.59
CA VAL A 56 1.48 16.95 3.95
C VAL A 56 0.97 15.51 4.02
N ASP A 57 1.02 14.93 5.20
CA ASP A 57 0.57 13.57 5.43
C ASP A 57 -0.96 13.49 5.38
N SER A 58 -1.48 12.49 4.65
CA SER A 58 -2.92 12.26 4.57
C SER A 58 -3.49 11.48 5.76
N GLY A 59 -2.64 10.74 6.48
CA GLY A 59 -3.05 9.74 7.47
C GLY A 59 -3.28 8.34 6.87
N ILE A 60 -3.32 8.19 5.55
CA ILE A 60 -3.39 6.87 4.89
C ILE A 60 -2.01 6.27 4.93
N THR A 61 -1.76 5.40 5.93
CA THR A 61 -0.44 4.82 6.19
C THR A 61 -0.53 3.38 6.65
N ALA A 62 0.47 2.57 6.31
CA ALA A 62 0.63 1.21 6.82
C ALA A 62 2.12 0.88 6.92
N THR A 63 2.44 -0.03 7.84
CA THR A 63 3.82 -0.47 8.07
C THR A 63 3.91 -1.98 7.93
N ILE A 64 4.93 -2.46 7.24
CA ILE A 64 5.24 -3.88 7.05
C ILE A 64 6.72 -4.10 7.34
N THR A 65 7.05 -5.25 7.93
CA THR A 65 8.45 -5.64 8.18
C THR A 65 8.80 -6.81 7.28
N PRO A 66 9.59 -6.60 6.20
CA PRO A 66 9.94 -7.66 5.29
C PRO A 66 10.76 -8.76 5.96
N SER A 67 10.50 -10.01 5.60
CA SER A 67 11.21 -11.18 6.13
C SER A 67 12.57 -11.40 5.47
N SER A 68 12.80 -10.81 4.31
CA SER A 68 14.06 -10.91 3.55
C SER A 68 14.41 -9.58 2.88
N THR A 69 15.72 -9.34 2.69
CA THR A 69 16.21 -8.19 1.90
C THR A 69 15.92 -8.34 0.40
N SER A 70 15.63 -9.55 -0.08
CA SER A 70 15.20 -9.78 -1.47
C SER A 70 13.70 -9.60 -1.67
N SER A 71 12.90 -9.53 -0.61
CA SER A 71 11.45 -9.35 -0.67
C SER A 71 11.08 -8.03 -1.35
N LYS A 72 9.97 -8.07 -2.08
CA LYS A 72 9.32 -6.88 -2.66
C LYS A 72 8.03 -6.59 -1.93
N ILE A 73 7.67 -5.33 -1.85
CA ILE A 73 6.40 -4.90 -1.26
C ILE A 73 5.49 -4.36 -2.37
N LEU A 74 4.41 -5.09 -2.63
CA LEU A 74 3.32 -4.59 -3.48
C LEU A 74 2.41 -3.71 -2.62
N VAL A 75 2.35 -2.43 -2.99
CA VAL A 75 1.49 -1.44 -2.36
C VAL A 75 0.30 -1.21 -3.27
N ILE A 76 -0.90 -1.37 -2.76
CA ILE A 76 -2.16 -1.11 -3.46
C ILE A 76 -3.05 -0.28 -2.56
N GLY A 77 -3.75 0.70 -3.11
CA GLY A 77 -4.69 1.47 -2.33
C GLY A 77 -5.48 2.49 -3.14
N SER A 78 -6.28 3.27 -2.42
CA SER A 78 -7.03 4.37 -3.00
C SER A 78 -7.17 5.50 -1.99
N ALA A 79 -6.84 6.71 -2.42
CA ALA A 79 -7.22 7.94 -1.75
C ALA A 79 -8.59 8.36 -2.28
N ASN A 80 -9.63 8.25 -1.46
CA ASN A 80 -11.00 8.46 -1.89
C ASN A 80 -11.51 9.85 -1.49
N ALA A 81 -12.51 10.31 -2.22
CA ALA A 81 -13.10 11.63 -2.06
C ALA A 81 -12.03 12.74 -2.01
N VAL A 82 -11.13 12.72 -2.97
CA VAL A 82 -10.18 13.80 -3.20
C VAL A 82 -10.95 14.99 -3.75
N PHE A 83 -10.81 16.13 -3.09
CA PHE A 83 -11.67 17.28 -3.27
C PHE A 83 -10.84 18.57 -3.37
N THR A 84 -11.32 19.53 -4.16
CA THR A 84 -10.78 20.89 -4.23
C THR A 84 -11.86 21.91 -3.87
N ALA A 85 -11.57 22.80 -2.93
CA ALA A 85 -12.55 23.78 -2.42
C ALA A 85 -12.71 25.04 -3.28
N ALA A 86 -11.96 25.16 -4.38
CA ALA A 86 -12.08 26.29 -5.30
C ALA A 86 -11.82 25.84 -6.74
N VAL A 87 -12.43 26.52 -7.68
CA VAL A 87 -12.14 26.35 -9.14
C VAL A 87 -10.68 26.64 -9.42
N ASN A 88 -10.17 26.05 -10.48
CA ASN A 88 -8.76 26.16 -10.91
C ASN A 88 -7.74 25.72 -9.85
N THR A 89 -8.18 24.90 -8.88
CA THR A 89 -7.32 24.34 -7.83
C THR A 89 -6.99 22.90 -8.17
N GLY A 90 -5.71 22.55 -8.13
CA GLY A 90 -5.21 21.21 -8.41
C GLY A 90 -4.62 20.56 -7.17
N VAL A 91 -4.78 19.26 -7.04
CA VAL A 91 -4.17 18.45 -5.98
C VAL A 91 -3.19 17.45 -6.60
N ARG A 92 -2.06 17.26 -5.96
CA ARG A 92 -1.14 16.16 -6.25
C ARG A 92 -1.05 15.24 -5.05
N ILE A 93 -0.94 13.94 -5.36
CA ILE A 93 -0.85 12.85 -4.39
C ILE A 93 0.39 12.04 -4.72
N GLY A 94 1.19 11.73 -3.72
CA GLY A 94 2.39 10.91 -3.83
C GLY A 94 2.35 9.74 -2.84
N LEU A 95 2.86 8.60 -3.25
CA LEU A 95 3.16 7.46 -2.37
C LEU A 95 4.61 7.56 -1.91
N PHE A 96 4.82 7.42 -0.61
CA PHE A 96 6.13 7.53 0.04
C PHE A 96 6.45 6.25 0.82
N ASN A 97 7.74 5.91 0.89
CA ASN A 97 8.30 5.05 1.92
C ASN A 97 9.16 5.92 2.84
N GLY A 98 8.67 6.18 4.05
CA GLY A 98 9.28 7.16 4.93
C GLY A 98 9.36 8.55 4.30
N ALA A 99 10.56 9.05 4.05
CA ALA A 99 10.79 10.33 3.38
C ALA A 99 10.94 10.21 1.85
N THR A 100 11.09 9.01 1.31
CA THR A 100 11.36 8.78 -0.12
C THR A 100 10.06 8.68 -0.91
N GLU A 101 9.88 9.54 -1.91
CA GLU A 101 8.77 9.44 -2.85
C GLU A 101 9.00 8.29 -3.83
N LEU A 102 8.00 7.40 -3.95
CA LEU A 102 8.02 6.23 -4.82
C LEU A 102 7.31 6.47 -6.15
N THR A 103 6.50 7.51 -6.24
CA THR A 103 5.69 7.84 -7.42
C THR A 103 6.13 9.18 -8.00
N THR A 104 7.08 9.13 -8.94
CA THR A 104 7.53 10.32 -9.69
C THR A 104 7.24 10.12 -11.17
N PRO A 105 6.36 10.92 -11.80
CA PRO A 105 5.63 12.05 -11.22
C PRO A 105 4.48 11.60 -10.29
N ALA A 106 4.17 12.44 -9.29
CA ALA A 106 3.04 12.24 -8.40
C ALA A 106 1.71 12.14 -9.18
N PHE A 107 0.76 11.38 -8.64
CA PHE A 107 -0.59 11.29 -9.22
C PHE A 107 -1.27 12.66 -9.18
N TYR A 108 -1.84 13.08 -10.31
CA TYR A 108 -2.60 14.32 -10.40
C TYR A 108 -4.09 14.00 -10.19
N ALA A 109 -4.66 14.55 -9.14
CA ALA A 109 -6.05 14.30 -8.79
C ALA A 109 -6.85 15.60 -8.82
N GLY A 110 -7.29 15.98 -9.97
CA GLY A 110 -8.26 17.05 -10.13
C GLY A 110 -7.67 18.44 -10.39
N TYR A 111 -8.15 18.98 -11.44
CA TYR A 111 -8.16 20.39 -11.77
C TYR A 111 -9.54 20.63 -12.34
N ASP A 112 -10.34 21.44 -11.67
CA ASP A 112 -11.68 21.76 -12.13
C ASP A 112 -11.80 23.26 -12.39
N THR A 113 -12.27 23.61 -13.56
CA THR A 113 -12.47 25.00 -13.98
C THR A 113 -13.87 25.52 -13.70
N ALA A 114 -14.83 24.63 -13.41
CA ALA A 114 -16.25 24.97 -13.37
C ALA A 114 -16.98 24.57 -12.09
N SER A 115 -16.44 23.67 -11.27
CA SER A 115 -17.11 23.15 -10.08
C SER A 115 -16.16 23.00 -8.90
N THR A 116 -16.67 23.27 -7.68
CA THR A 116 -15.95 23.09 -6.41
C THR A 116 -16.30 21.78 -5.70
N ASP A 117 -17.28 21.01 -6.20
CA ASP A 117 -17.83 19.82 -5.52
C ASP A 117 -17.44 18.48 -6.19
N ASN A 118 -16.44 18.46 -7.05
CA ASN A 118 -15.99 17.23 -7.67
C ASN A 118 -15.11 16.41 -6.72
N GLN A 119 -15.67 15.31 -6.22
CA GLN A 119 -14.94 14.32 -5.47
C GLN A 119 -14.45 13.22 -6.42
N ARG A 120 -13.19 12.83 -6.26
CA ARG A 120 -12.56 11.81 -7.09
C ARG A 120 -11.87 10.77 -6.24
N ASN A 121 -11.86 9.54 -6.72
CA ASN A 121 -11.07 8.47 -6.15
C ASN A 121 -9.77 8.33 -6.94
N VAL A 122 -8.65 8.28 -6.23
CA VAL A 122 -7.31 8.15 -6.81
C VAL A 122 -6.72 6.82 -6.40
N PRO A 123 -6.87 5.77 -7.23
CA PRO A 123 -6.21 4.50 -6.99
C PRO A 123 -4.71 4.66 -7.21
N PHE A 124 -3.93 3.88 -6.46
CA PHE A 124 -2.49 3.81 -6.61
C PHE A 124 -1.98 2.38 -6.45
N SER A 125 -0.89 2.07 -7.13
CA SER A 125 -0.15 0.82 -6.92
C SER A 125 1.33 1.06 -7.21
N ASN A 126 2.17 0.33 -6.50
CA ASN A 126 3.63 0.33 -6.70
C ASN A 126 4.22 -0.99 -6.21
N LEU A 127 5.19 -1.51 -6.92
CA LEU A 127 6.00 -2.64 -6.47
C LEU A 127 7.39 -2.11 -6.07
N HIS A 128 7.63 -2.01 -4.77
CA HIS A 128 8.86 -1.47 -4.20
C HIS A 128 9.78 -2.58 -3.71
N SER A 129 11.09 -2.38 -3.91
CA SER A 129 12.15 -3.26 -3.39
C SER A 129 12.92 -2.51 -2.29
N PRO A 130 12.54 -2.65 -1.02
CA PRO A 130 13.16 -1.88 0.07
C PRO A 130 14.57 -2.34 0.41
N SER A 131 14.97 -3.55 -0.01
CA SER A 131 16.28 -4.17 0.29
C SER A 131 16.62 -4.14 1.78
N SER A 132 15.62 -4.36 2.63
CA SER A 132 15.71 -4.21 4.09
C SER A 132 14.77 -5.17 4.79
N THR A 133 15.17 -5.63 5.97
CA THR A 133 14.33 -6.38 6.92
C THR A 133 13.85 -5.52 8.08
N SER A 134 14.13 -4.21 8.06
CA SER A 134 13.56 -3.26 9.01
C SER A 134 12.15 -2.86 8.61
N ALA A 135 11.37 -2.38 9.58
CA ALA A 135 10.02 -1.88 9.33
C ALA A 135 9.99 -0.79 8.25
N GLN A 136 9.11 -0.96 7.27
CA GLN A 136 8.90 -0.06 6.14
C GLN A 136 7.53 0.59 6.27
N THR A 137 7.48 1.90 6.40
CA THR A 137 6.22 2.66 6.52
C THR A 137 5.90 3.33 5.19
N TYR A 138 4.77 2.94 4.62
CA TYR A 138 4.23 3.54 3.41
C TYR A 138 3.12 4.51 3.77
N ILE A 139 3.15 5.69 3.17
CA ILE A 139 2.21 6.77 3.45
C ILE A 139 1.82 7.51 2.17
N ILE A 140 0.56 7.89 2.08
CA ILE A 140 0.08 8.82 1.07
C ILE A 140 0.23 10.24 1.59
N LYS A 141 0.90 11.07 0.80
CA LYS A 141 1.01 12.52 1.04
C LYS A 141 0.38 13.27 -0.10
N PHE A 142 -0.07 14.49 0.18
CA PHE A 142 -0.71 15.32 -0.83
C PHE A 142 -0.42 16.80 -0.61
N TYR A 143 -0.62 17.59 -1.64
CA TYR A 143 -0.49 19.04 -1.56
C TYR A 143 -1.35 19.74 -2.63
N ARG A 144 -1.60 21.04 -2.42
CA ARG A 144 -2.19 21.89 -3.44
C ARG A 144 -1.13 22.25 -4.51
N ASN A 145 -1.31 21.74 -5.72
CA ASN A 145 -0.38 21.99 -6.81
C ASN A 145 -0.58 23.36 -7.48
N THR A 146 -1.85 23.79 -7.63
CA THR A 146 -2.23 25.04 -8.28
C THR A 146 -3.46 25.65 -7.60
N GLY A 147 -3.77 26.90 -7.91
CA GLY A 147 -4.97 27.58 -7.43
C GLY A 147 -4.85 28.15 -6.02
N SER A 148 -5.97 28.53 -5.44
CA SER A 148 -6.02 29.29 -4.18
C SER A 148 -6.83 28.63 -3.06
N GLY A 149 -7.64 27.62 -3.36
CA GLY A 149 -8.47 26.94 -2.36
C GLY A 149 -7.70 25.90 -1.54
N SER A 150 -8.39 25.28 -0.58
CA SER A 150 -7.91 24.09 0.08
C SER A 150 -8.14 22.87 -0.80
N VAL A 151 -7.34 21.83 -0.56
CA VAL A 151 -7.50 20.48 -1.12
C VAL A 151 -7.67 19.50 0.04
N ALA A 152 -8.46 18.45 -0.15
CA ALA A 152 -8.76 17.49 0.90
C ALA A 152 -8.78 16.06 0.36
N ILE A 153 -8.60 15.10 1.29
CA ILE A 153 -8.84 13.65 1.09
C ILE A 153 -9.82 13.20 2.16
N GLY A 154 -10.71 12.26 1.82
CA GLY A 154 -11.68 11.68 2.74
C GLY A 154 -12.90 12.57 3.00
N ALA A 155 -13.23 13.49 2.08
CA ALA A 155 -14.47 14.27 2.19
C ALA A 155 -15.68 13.34 2.32
N ASN A 156 -16.71 13.78 3.09
CA ASN A 156 -17.94 13.04 3.33
C ASN A 156 -17.73 11.61 3.89
N ASP A 157 -16.78 11.45 4.82
CA ASP A 157 -16.47 10.19 5.52
C ASP A 157 -16.18 9.01 4.58
N SER A 158 -15.64 9.29 3.42
CA SER A 158 -15.27 8.27 2.44
C SER A 158 -14.08 7.44 2.92
N ASN A 159 -14.22 6.12 2.80
CA ASN A 159 -13.17 5.19 3.18
C ASN A 159 -12.03 5.20 2.17
N SER A 160 -10.84 5.55 2.60
CA SER A 160 -9.59 5.32 1.87
C SER A 160 -8.89 4.10 2.44
N PHE A 161 -8.00 3.47 1.69
CA PHE A 161 -7.28 2.30 2.19
C PHE A 161 -5.88 2.17 1.59
N ILE A 162 -5.05 1.45 2.29
CA ILE A 162 -3.75 0.98 1.80
C ILE A 162 -3.55 -0.48 2.19
N THR A 163 -3.10 -1.28 1.25
CA THR A 163 -2.76 -2.70 1.43
C THR A 163 -1.33 -2.92 1.02
N LEU A 164 -0.56 -3.55 1.88
CA LEU A 164 0.82 -3.94 1.66
C LEU A 164 0.89 -5.46 1.58
N MET A 165 1.53 -6.01 0.55
CA MET A 165 1.78 -7.44 0.40
C MET A 165 3.27 -7.67 0.24
N GLU A 166 3.85 -8.48 1.11
CA GLU A 166 5.22 -8.95 0.92
C GLU A 166 5.24 -10.09 -0.08
N ILE A 167 6.03 -9.92 -1.13
CA ILE A 167 6.26 -10.89 -2.19
C ILE A 167 7.67 -11.44 -2.02
N ALA A 168 7.81 -12.77 -1.94
CA ALA A 168 9.12 -13.43 -1.89
C ALA A 168 9.93 -13.09 -3.13
N GLY A 169 11.20 -12.72 -2.95
CA GLY A 169 12.16 -12.41 -3.99
C GLY A 169 13.12 -13.55 -4.30
#